data_e623c8487fe2da41e2c8e6607551bdd4
#
_entry.id   e623c8487fe2da41e2c8e6607551bdd4
#
_cell.length_a   1.000
_cell.length_b   1.000
_cell.length_c   1.000
_cell.angle_alpha   90.00
_cell.angle_beta   90.00
_cell.angle_gamma   90.00
#
_symmetry.space_group_name_H-M   'P 1'
#
loop_
_entity.id
_entity.type
_entity.pdbx_description
1 polymer ?
#
loop_
_entity_poly.entity_id
_entity_poly.type
_entity_poly.pdbx_seq_one_letter_code
_entity_poly.pdbx_strand_id
1 'polypeptide(L)'
;MRKFGFRAVLVVMAVTMFVLAIASKGSFAQDSRSITAKAKIFGPDIAGELKLRQISNGVTFVDLFLKGDPSVLTPGLHGIHFHEKAICDEGAQPRFSTAGGHFDPGPFGNSLPVEQNHPYHLGDLPNIDINEKGEGRLVTATSRVSLYESPVSLFDKDRSAIIVHQLPDLMISGGTAPQSGGARLACGVIEQS
;
A
#
# COMPACT_ATOMS: atom_id res chain seq x y z
N MET A 1 -45.51 -45.81 -78.69
CA MET A 1 -45.36 -44.63 -77.83
C MET A 1 -44.69 -45.08 -76.51
N ARG A 2 -43.38 -44.81 -76.37
CA ARG A 2 -42.59 -45.23 -75.18
C ARG A 2 -42.49 -44.03 -74.23
N LYS A 3 -42.97 -44.16 -72.97
CA LYS A 3 -42.85 -43.16 -71.93
C LYS A 3 -41.52 -43.40 -71.19
N PHE A 4 -40.61 -42.47 -71.30
CA PHE A 4 -39.41 -42.46 -70.50
C PHE A 4 -39.71 -41.76 -69.15
N GLY A 5 -39.55 -42.52 -68.07
CA GLY A 5 -39.65 -41.98 -66.72
C GLY A 5 -38.29 -41.51 -66.24
N PHE A 6 -38.20 -40.23 -65.91
CA PHE A 6 -36.96 -39.63 -65.31
C PHE A 6 -36.99 -39.89 -63.80
N ARG A 7 -36.06 -40.68 -63.29
CA ARG A 7 -35.87 -40.83 -61.86
C ARG A 7 -34.85 -39.78 -61.43
N ALA A 8 -35.26 -38.80 -60.67
CA ALA A 8 -34.40 -37.85 -60.01
C ALA A 8 -33.74 -38.54 -58.79
N VAL A 9 -32.42 -38.64 -58.81
CA VAL A 9 -31.65 -39.08 -57.68
C VAL A 9 -31.28 -37.86 -56.87
N LEU A 10 -31.83 -37.71 -55.66
CA LEU A 10 -31.50 -36.67 -54.71
C LEU A 10 -30.24 -37.10 -53.97
N VAL A 11 -29.13 -36.48 -54.26
CA VAL A 11 -27.90 -36.64 -53.48
C VAL A 11 -27.93 -35.64 -52.33
N VAL A 12 -28.20 -36.12 -51.13
CA VAL A 12 -28.10 -35.33 -49.91
C VAL A 12 -26.64 -35.34 -49.47
N MET A 13 -25.92 -34.26 -49.72
CA MET A 13 -24.58 -34.02 -49.10
C MET A 13 -24.78 -33.54 -47.69
N ALA A 14 -24.53 -34.42 -46.72
CA ALA A 14 -24.41 -34.06 -45.33
C ALA A 14 -23.01 -33.43 -45.11
N VAL A 15 -22.97 -32.10 -45.01
CA VAL A 15 -21.76 -31.37 -44.58
C VAL A 15 -21.69 -31.41 -43.05
N THR A 16 -20.92 -32.34 -42.51
CA THR A 16 -20.58 -32.36 -41.09
C THR A 16 -19.53 -31.29 -40.81
N MET A 17 -19.98 -30.12 -40.31
CA MET A 17 -19.07 -29.13 -39.72
C MET A 17 -18.51 -29.67 -38.40
N PHE A 18 -17.26 -30.10 -38.44
CA PHE A 18 -16.48 -30.37 -37.23
C PHE A 18 -16.02 -29.04 -36.66
N VAL A 19 -16.78 -28.48 -35.71
CA VAL A 19 -16.33 -27.32 -34.92
C VAL A 19 -15.32 -27.84 -33.91
N LEU A 20 -14.02 -27.68 -34.23
CA LEU A 20 -12.93 -27.93 -33.29
C LEU A 20 -12.97 -26.77 -32.28
N ALA A 21 -13.63 -26.94 -31.15
CA ALA A 21 -13.55 -26.04 -30.02
C ALA A 21 -12.13 -26.20 -29.41
N ILE A 22 -11.19 -25.34 -29.84
CA ILE A 22 -9.92 -25.18 -29.16
C ILE A 22 -10.23 -24.44 -27.87
N ALA A 23 -10.55 -25.17 -26.80
CA ALA A 23 -10.57 -24.64 -25.45
C ALA A 23 -9.11 -24.39 -25.05
N SER A 24 -8.59 -23.22 -25.40
CA SER A 24 -7.37 -22.71 -24.80
C SER A 24 -7.68 -22.47 -23.32
N LYS A 25 -7.37 -23.46 -22.49
CA LYS A 25 -7.25 -23.26 -21.04
C LYS A 25 -6.01 -22.38 -20.85
N GLY A 26 -6.18 -21.07 -21.07
CA GLY A 26 -5.27 -20.07 -20.57
C GLY A 26 -5.35 -20.12 -19.05
N SER A 27 -4.58 -21.03 -18.45
CA SER A 27 -4.29 -20.96 -17.02
C SER A 27 -3.47 -19.71 -16.84
N PHE A 28 -4.12 -18.59 -16.52
CA PHE A 28 -3.44 -17.51 -15.86
C PHE A 28 -3.02 -18.07 -14.51
N ALA A 29 -1.80 -18.60 -14.46
CA ALA A 29 -1.15 -18.85 -13.20
C ALA A 29 -1.02 -17.47 -12.55
N GLN A 30 -1.97 -17.15 -11.68
CA GLN A 30 -1.88 -16.00 -10.80
C GLN A 30 -0.64 -16.26 -9.97
N ASP A 31 0.44 -15.53 -10.27
CA ASP A 31 1.66 -15.59 -9.48
C ASP A 31 1.29 -15.15 -8.06
N SER A 32 1.06 -16.13 -7.19
CA SER A 32 0.61 -15.94 -5.81
C SER A 32 1.76 -15.52 -4.89
N ARG A 33 2.90 -15.07 -5.47
CA ARG A 33 3.99 -14.54 -4.68
C ARG A 33 3.54 -13.24 -4.03
N SER A 34 3.46 -13.27 -2.73
CA SER A 34 3.28 -12.07 -1.91
C SER A 34 4.51 -11.87 -1.05
N ILE A 35 4.95 -10.63 -0.92
CA ILE A 35 5.94 -10.22 0.07
C ILE A 35 5.20 -9.68 1.27
N THR A 36 5.69 -10.02 2.46
CA THR A 36 5.18 -9.51 3.73
C THR A 36 6.26 -8.75 4.48
N ALA A 37 5.84 -7.75 5.23
CA ALA A 37 6.67 -6.99 6.13
C ALA A 37 5.90 -6.63 7.39
N LYS A 38 6.63 -6.28 8.45
CA LYS A 38 6.07 -5.90 9.73
C LYS A 38 6.90 -4.83 10.41
N ALA A 39 6.30 -4.13 11.38
CA ALA A 39 7.01 -3.30 12.32
C ALA A 39 6.38 -3.44 13.71
N LYS A 40 7.22 -3.53 14.76
CA LYS A 40 6.79 -3.22 16.11
C LYS A 40 6.87 -1.72 16.30
N ILE A 41 5.77 -1.11 16.72
CA ILE A 41 5.69 0.32 16.97
C ILE A 41 5.84 0.56 18.45
N PHE A 42 6.66 1.52 18.82
CA PHE A 42 6.91 1.92 20.19
C PHE A 42 7.05 3.43 20.31
N GLY A 43 6.69 3.94 21.47
CA GLY A 43 6.84 5.32 21.91
C GLY A 43 6.48 5.40 23.39
N PRO A 44 6.62 6.55 24.06
CA PRO A 44 6.20 6.70 25.44
C PRO A 44 4.72 6.33 25.59
N ASP A 45 4.46 5.30 26.39
CA ASP A 45 3.12 4.77 26.67
C ASP A 45 2.30 4.40 25.41
N ILE A 46 2.99 4.12 24.27
CA ILE A 46 2.39 3.68 23.01
C ILE A 46 3.06 2.39 22.56
N ALA A 47 2.24 1.42 22.17
CA ALA A 47 2.66 0.19 21.52
C ALA A 47 1.76 -0.10 20.31
N GLY A 48 2.29 -0.80 19.32
CA GLY A 48 1.52 -1.17 18.15
C GLY A 48 2.20 -2.19 17.26
N GLU A 49 1.48 -2.62 16.26
CA GLU A 49 1.97 -3.53 15.22
C GLU A 49 1.49 -3.07 13.85
N LEU A 50 2.42 -3.03 12.90
CA LEU A 50 2.14 -2.87 11.49
C LEU A 50 2.36 -4.22 10.78
N LYS A 51 1.43 -4.59 9.93
CA LYS A 51 1.56 -5.68 8.96
C LYS A 51 1.37 -5.15 7.56
N LEU A 52 2.30 -5.47 6.68
CA LEU A 52 2.24 -5.14 5.27
C LEU A 52 2.22 -6.42 4.44
N ARG A 53 1.44 -6.42 3.37
CA ARG A 53 1.44 -7.49 2.38
C ARG A 53 1.27 -6.90 0.99
N GLN A 54 2.23 -7.14 0.13
CA GLN A 54 2.13 -6.75 -1.28
C GLN A 54 1.94 -7.99 -2.15
N ILE A 55 0.98 -7.92 -3.04
CA ILE A 55 0.76 -8.91 -4.09
C ILE A 55 1.37 -8.43 -5.42
N SER A 56 1.54 -9.32 -6.37
CA SER A 56 2.24 -9.05 -7.64
C SER A 56 1.64 -7.92 -8.50
N ASN A 57 0.43 -7.45 -8.20
CA ASN A 57 -0.22 -6.34 -8.90
C ASN A 57 0.24 -4.94 -8.46
N GLY A 58 1.22 -4.84 -7.55
CA GLY A 58 1.75 -3.56 -7.08
C GLY A 58 0.97 -2.91 -5.94
N VAL A 59 -0.08 -3.54 -5.42
CA VAL A 59 -0.84 -3.01 -4.28
C VAL A 59 -0.28 -3.55 -2.97
N THR A 60 0.08 -2.66 -2.06
CA THR A 60 0.52 -2.95 -0.69
C THR A 60 -0.65 -2.74 0.27
N PHE A 61 -1.09 -3.82 0.91
CA PHE A 61 -2.09 -3.81 1.98
C PHE A 61 -1.42 -3.46 3.30
N VAL A 62 -2.09 -2.62 4.08
CA VAL A 62 -1.63 -2.09 5.36
C VAL A 62 -2.65 -2.47 6.43
N ASP A 63 -2.19 -3.08 7.51
CA ASP A 63 -2.97 -3.36 8.72
C ASP A 63 -2.16 -2.88 9.92
N LEU A 64 -2.58 -1.76 10.51
CA LEU A 64 -1.94 -1.09 11.62
C LEU A 64 -2.85 -1.11 12.82
N PHE A 65 -2.35 -1.59 13.96
CA PHE A 65 -3.00 -1.49 15.25
C PHE A 65 -2.14 -0.70 16.22
N LEU A 66 -2.76 0.22 16.95
CA LEU A 66 -2.13 1.03 17.98
C LEU A 66 -2.91 0.95 19.29
N LYS A 67 -2.16 1.01 20.39
CA LYS A 67 -2.70 1.15 21.74
C LYS A 67 -1.74 1.99 22.58
N GLY A 68 -2.27 2.95 23.32
CA GLY A 68 -1.48 3.81 24.20
C GLY A 68 -2.31 4.43 25.33
N ASP A 69 -1.62 5.17 26.18
CA ASP A 69 -2.31 6.01 27.17
C ASP A 69 -3.10 7.11 26.47
N PRO A 70 -4.42 7.28 26.72
CA PRO A 70 -5.22 8.31 26.05
C PRO A 70 -4.77 9.75 26.32
N SER A 71 -3.91 9.99 27.29
CA SER A 71 -3.29 11.31 27.53
C SER A 71 -2.11 11.59 26.59
N VAL A 72 -1.56 10.54 25.96
CA VAL A 72 -0.41 10.61 25.03
C VAL A 72 -0.88 10.33 23.60
N LEU A 73 -1.54 9.19 23.37
CA LEU A 73 -2.21 8.84 22.13
C LEU A 73 -3.68 9.26 22.28
N THR A 74 -3.93 10.56 22.05
CA THR A 74 -5.23 11.16 22.35
C THR A 74 -6.34 10.66 21.42
N PRO A 75 -7.60 10.62 21.87
CA PRO A 75 -8.72 10.33 20.96
C PRO A 75 -8.80 11.29 19.79
N GLY A 76 -9.11 10.79 18.61
CA GLY A 76 -9.23 11.53 17.37
C GLY A 76 -8.26 11.05 16.27
N LEU A 77 -8.08 11.88 15.25
CA LEU A 77 -7.28 11.54 14.09
C LEU A 77 -5.80 11.84 14.30
N HIS A 78 -4.95 10.90 13.89
CA HIS A 78 -3.49 11.01 13.92
C HIS A 78 -2.90 10.67 12.55
N GLY A 79 -1.92 11.48 12.09
CA GLY A 79 -1.17 11.23 10.87
C GLY A 79 -0.31 9.97 10.98
N ILE A 80 -0.27 9.20 9.91
CA ILE A 80 0.52 7.98 9.80
C ILE A 80 1.32 8.05 8.51
N HIS A 81 2.66 7.98 8.62
CA HIS A 81 3.52 8.06 7.44
C HIS A 81 4.63 7.02 7.47
N PHE A 82 4.98 6.50 6.29
CA PHE A 82 6.29 5.90 6.10
C PHE A 82 7.34 7.01 6.02
N HIS A 83 8.50 6.80 6.65
CA HIS A 83 9.62 7.74 6.70
C HIS A 83 10.85 7.14 6.02
N GLU A 84 11.77 8.03 5.58
CA GLU A 84 12.90 7.74 4.70
C GLU A 84 13.92 6.75 5.26
N LYS A 85 14.03 6.62 6.59
CA LYS A 85 15.11 5.86 7.22
C LYS A 85 14.62 4.89 8.28
N ALA A 86 15.16 3.69 8.29
CA ALA A 86 14.86 2.65 9.29
C ALA A 86 15.55 2.92 10.64
N ILE A 87 15.44 4.14 11.19
CA ILE A 87 16.08 4.54 12.44
C ILE A 87 15.04 5.17 13.36
N CYS A 88 14.71 4.48 14.46
CA CYS A 88 13.77 4.93 15.48
C CYS A 88 14.52 5.28 16.77
N ASP A 89 15.16 6.46 16.84
CA ASP A 89 15.81 6.96 18.05
C ASP A 89 14.84 7.82 18.85
N GLU A 90 14.33 7.27 19.95
CA GLU A 90 13.42 7.98 20.86
C GLU A 90 14.10 9.13 21.61
N GLY A 91 15.41 9.03 21.84
CA GLY A 91 16.22 10.06 22.50
C GLY A 91 16.59 11.24 21.62
N ALA A 92 16.38 11.15 20.31
CA ALA A 92 16.68 12.24 19.38
C ALA A 92 15.82 13.49 19.68
N GLN A 93 16.36 14.65 19.29
CA GLN A 93 15.65 15.93 19.43
C GLN A 93 15.51 16.62 18.07
N PRO A 94 14.30 16.76 17.54
CA PRO A 94 13.01 16.22 18.03
C PRO A 94 12.98 14.69 18.06
N ARG A 95 12.12 14.10 18.91
CA ARG A 95 11.96 12.65 19.05
C ARG A 95 11.76 11.98 17.70
N PHE A 96 12.43 10.83 17.47
CA PHE A 96 12.39 10.07 16.22
C PHE A 96 12.80 10.87 14.97
N SER A 97 13.46 12.03 15.10
CA SER A 97 13.94 12.80 13.94
C SER A 97 14.93 12.03 13.06
N THR A 98 15.58 11.02 13.62
CA THR A 98 16.48 10.12 12.89
C THR A 98 15.82 9.31 11.78
N ALA A 99 14.48 9.14 11.81
CA ALA A 99 13.73 8.50 10.74
C ALA A 99 13.69 9.33 9.45
N GLY A 100 14.20 10.57 9.46
CA GLY A 100 14.19 11.46 8.29
C GLY A 100 12.83 12.11 8.02
N GLY A 101 12.58 12.56 6.78
CA GLY A 101 11.32 13.10 6.30
C GLY A 101 10.30 12.00 5.97
N HIS A 102 9.15 12.40 5.46
CA HIS A 102 8.21 11.43 4.87
C HIS A 102 8.87 10.74 3.68
N PHE A 103 8.59 9.45 3.49
CA PHE A 103 9.11 8.69 2.37
C PHE A 103 8.59 9.25 1.05
N ASP A 104 9.50 9.82 0.27
CA ASP A 104 9.13 10.50 -0.98
C ASP A 104 10.31 10.53 -1.96
N PRO A 105 10.77 9.36 -2.44
CA PRO A 105 11.95 9.27 -3.29
C PRO A 105 11.73 9.96 -4.65
N GLY A 106 12.71 10.80 -5.03
CA GLY A 106 12.71 11.41 -6.36
C GLY A 106 12.89 10.38 -7.50
N PRO A 107 12.43 10.70 -8.71
CA PRO A 107 11.79 11.94 -9.16
C PRO A 107 10.30 12.02 -8.82
N PHE A 108 9.79 11.09 -8.02
CA PHE A 108 8.38 10.97 -7.71
C PHE A 108 7.93 11.84 -6.53
N GLY A 109 8.87 12.40 -5.79
CA GLY A 109 8.63 13.10 -4.55
C GLY A 109 9.46 14.38 -4.38
N ASN A 110 10.21 14.49 -3.31
CA ASN A 110 10.89 15.70 -2.84
C ASN A 110 11.77 16.45 -3.85
N SER A 111 12.17 15.80 -4.95
CA SER A 111 12.94 16.46 -6.00
C SER A 111 12.10 17.36 -6.92
N LEU A 112 10.78 17.33 -6.78
CA LEU A 112 9.86 18.15 -7.55
C LEU A 112 9.30 19.29 -6.68
N PRO A 113 8.89 20.42 -7.30
CA PRO A 113 8.13 21.44 -6.58
C PRO A 113 6.89 20.83 -5.93
N VAL A 114 6.53 21.31 -4.77
CA VAL A 114 5.40 20.81 -3.97
C VAL A 114 4.10 20.76 -4.78
N GLU A 115 3.90 21.71 -5.68
CA GLU A 115 2.75 21.76 -6.58
C GLU A 115 2.66 20.60 -7.56
N GLN A 116 3.77 19.92 -7.80
CA GLN A 116 3.84 18.76 -8.69
C GLN A 116 3.79 17.43 -7.94
N ASN A 117 4.08 17.48 -6.64
CA ASN A 117 4.08 16.31 -5.77
C ASN A 117 2.87 16.31 -4.85
N HIS A 118 1.75 16.24 -5.37
CA HIS A 118 0.61 16.59 -4.64
C HIS A 118 -0.46 15.54 -4.62
N PRO A 119 -1.36 15.57 -3.67
CA PRO A 119 -1.43 16.52 -2.55
C PRO A 119 -0.56 16.12 -1.38
N TYR A 120 0.19 15.01 -1.40
CA TYR A 120 0.91 14.44 -0.25
C TYR A 120 2.09 13.56 -0.72
N HIS A 121 3.01 13.20 0.16
CA HIS A 121 4.19 12.37 -0.14
C HIS A 121 3.81 10.91 -0.42
N LEU A 122 4.70 10.13 -1.05
CA LEU A 122 4.42 8.73 -1.38
C LEU A 122 4.19 7.87 -0.14
N GLY A 123 4.81 8.21 0.98
CA GLY A 123 4.69 7.50 2.26
C GLY A 123 3.45 7.85 3.08
N ASP A 124 2.68 8.87 2.69
CA ASP A 124 1.53 9.30 3.48
C ASP A 124 0.39 8.29 3.37
N LEU A 125 -0.16 7.91 4.52
CA LEU A 125 -1.31 7.01 4.66
C LEU A 125 -2.53 7.81 5.17
N PRO A 126 -3.75 7.27 5.04
CA PRO A 126 -4.89 7.85 5.72
C PRO A 126 -4.65 7.98 7.22
N ASN A 127 -5.19 9.02 7.84
CA ASN A 127 -5.14 9.17 9.29
C ASN A 127 -5.78 7.96 9.99
N ILE A 128 -5.20 7.57 11.12
CA ILE A 128 -5.82 6.59 12.01
C ILE A 128 -6.74 7.31 13.01
N ASP A 129 -7.91 6.72 13.29
CA ASP A 129 -8.83 7.20 14.32
C ASP A 129 -8.58 6.44 15.62
N ILE A 130 -8.27 7.17 16.69
CA ILE A 130 -8.02 6.65 18.03
C ILE A 130 -9.24 6.90 18.90
N ASN A 131 -9.73 5.85 19.54
CA ASN A 131 -10.89 5.91 20.42
C ASN A 131 -10.55 6.44 21.84
N GLU A 132 -11.57 6.65 22.66
CA GLU A 132 -11.46 7.13 24.05
C GLU A 132 -10.60 6.23 24.97
N LYS A 133 -10.28 5.01 24.54
CA LYS A 133 -9.41 4.07 25.28
C LYS A 133 -7.94 4.11 24.80
N GLY A 134 -7.60 5.01 23.89
CA GLY A 134 -6.28 5.09 23.29
C GLY A 134 -6.00 3.95 22.31
N GLU A 135 -7.01 3.37 21.67
CA GLU A 135 -6.88 2.27 20.73
C GLU A 135 -7.37 2.67 19.34
N GLY A 136 -6.66 2.27 18.29
CA GLY A 136 -7.07 2.47 16.92
C GLY A 136 -6.57 1.38 15.98
N ARG A 137 -7.27 1.19 14.87
CA ARG A 137 -6.86 0.30 13.79
C ARG A 137 -7.11 0.93 12.44
N LEU A 138 -6.08 0.93 11.59
CA LEU A 138 -6.15 1.37 10.20
C LEU A 138 -5.93 0.17 9.28
N VAL A 139 -6.95 -0.15 8.46
CA VAL A 139 -6.83 -1.15 7.40
C VAL A 139 -7.02 -0.40 6.08
N THR A 140 -5.99 -0.39 5.25
CA THR A 140 -5.99 0.34 3.98
C THR A 140 -5.10 -0.35 2.95
N ALA A 141 -5.00 0.23 1.76
CA ALA A 141 -4.10 -0.21 0.71
C ALA A 141 -3.53 1.00 -0.04
N THR A 142 -2.30 0.85 -0.52
CA THR A 142 -1.61 1.86 -1.31
C THR A 142 -0.87 1.21 -2.47
N SER A 143 -0.81 1.88 -3.61
CA SER A 143 0.06 1.55 -4.75
C SER A 143 1.28 2.47 -4.87
N ARG A 144 1.50 3.32 -3.88
CA ARG A 144 2.49 4.41 -3.92
C ARG A 144 3.84 3.99 -3.35
N VAL A 145 3.88 2.87 -2.61
CA VAL A 145 5.09 2.25 -2.09
C VAL A 145 5.16 0.78 -2.48
N SER A 146 6.34 0.21 -2.48
CA SER A 146 6.57 -1.19 -2.84
C SER A 146 7.35 -1.93 -1.75
N LEU A 147 7.06 -3.23 -1.59
CA LEU A 147 7.88 -4.17 -0.83
C LEU A 147 8.86 -4.93 -1.74
N TYR A 148 8.65 -4.88 -3.07
CA TYR A 148 9.59 -5.39 -4.07
C TYR A 148 10.63 -4.32 -4.40
N GLU A 149 11.76 -4.76 -4.94
CA GLU A 149 12.79 -3.84 -5.45
C GLU A 149 12.18 -2.95 -6.55
N SER A 150 12.22 -1.66 -6.32
CA SER A 150 11.69 -0.64 -7.21
C SER A 150 12.14 0.75 -6.75
N PRO A 151 11.98 1.81 -7.57
CA PRO A 151 12.29 3.19 -7.16
C PRO A 151 11.49 3.69 -5.94
N VAL A 152 10.37 3.05 -5.61
CA VAL A 152 9.49 3.39 -4.48
C VAL A 152 9.47 2.29 -3.41
N SER A 153 10.55 1.51 -3.32
CA SER A 153 10.67 0.42 -2.36
C SER A 153 10.89 0.94 -0.94
N LEU A 154 10.12 0.43 0.02
CA LEU A 154 10.38 0.65 1.46
C LEU A 154 11.65 -0.07 1.96
N PHE A 155 12.26 -0.91 1.10
CA PHE A 155 13.51 -1.62 1.34
C PHE A 155 14.65 -1.11 0.45
N ASP A 156 14.68 0.18 0.19
CA ASP A 156 15.80 0.86 -0.45
C ASP A 156 17.07 0.82 0.45
N LYS A 157 18.10 1.58 0.09
CA LYS A 157 19.38 1.56 0.80
C LYS A 157 19.26 1.92 2.29
N ASP A 158 18.44 2.93 2.61
CA ASP A 158 18.28 3.45 3.98
C ASP A 158 17.13 2.79 4.71
N ARG A 159 16.32 2.00 3.99
CA ARG A 159 15.09 1.33 4.44
C ARG A 159 14.11 2.34 5.03
N SER A 160 13.02 1.87 5.60
CA SER A 160 11.95 2.77 6.04
C SER A 160 11.48 2.45 7.45
N ALA A 161 10.91 3.46 8.09
CA ALA A 161 10.18 3.33 9.34
C ALA A 161 8.75 3.84 9.16
N ILE A 162 7.84 3.42 10.04
CA ILE A 162 6.52 4.02 10.19
C ILE A 162 6.53 4.96 11.39
N ILE A 163 5.96 6.14 11.23
CA ILE A 163 5.78 7.13 12.31
C ILE A 163 4.30 7.36 12.57
N VAL A 164 3.96 7.44 13.86
CA VAL A 164 2.68 7.90 14.38
C VAL A 164 2.84 9.35 14.83
N HIS A 165 1.99 10.22 14.34
CA HIS A 165 2.06 11.65 14.61
C HIS A 165 1.04 12.11 15.65
N GLN A 166 1.29 13.28 16.27
CA GLN A 166 0.43 13.86 17.30
C GLN A 166 -0.87 14.43 16.75
N LEU A 167 -0.81 15.01 15.55
CA LEU A 167 -1.93 15.70 14.90
C LEU A 167 -2.35 14.94 13.66
N PRO A 168 -3.56 15.18 13.14
CA PRO A 168 -3.94 14.66 11.82
C PRO A 168 -3.06 15.28 10.74
N ASP A 169 -2.80 14.50 9.69
CA ASP A 169 -2.34 15.07 8.43
C ASP A 169 -3.55 15.65 7.69
N LEU A 170 -3.43 16.91 7.29
CA LEU A 170 -4.47 17.60 6.53
C LEU A 170 -4.46 17.28 5.04
N MET A 171 -3.47 16.48 4.57
CA MET A 171 -3.33 16.06 3.17
C MET A 171 -3.33 17.25 2.19
N ILE A 172 -2.61 18.32 2.55
CA ILE A 172 -2.54 19.53 1.73
C ILE A 172 -1.13 19.76 1.20
N SER A 173 -1.06 20.28 -0.02
CA SER A 173 0.20 20.63 -0.66
C SER A 173 0.86 21.82 0.05
N GLY A 174 2.20 21.73 0.27
CA GLY A 174 2.96 22.79 0.92
C GLY A 174 2.60 23.03 2.38
N GLY A 175 2.04 22.02 3.05
CA GLY A 175 1.68 22.09 4.46
C GLY A 175 2.87 22.35 5.37
N THR A 176 2.63 23.04 6.48
CA THR A 176 3.59 23.19 7.57
C THR A 176 3.66 21.90 8.39
N ALA A 177 4.70 21.71 9.21
CA ALA A 177 4.83 20.51 10.04
C ALA A 177 3.57 20.20 10.89
N PRO A 178 2.90 21.15 11.55
CA PRO A 178 1.64 20.89 12.24
C PRO A 178 0.50 20.42 11.32
N GLN A 179 0.51 20.82 10.05
CA GLN A 179 -0.51 20.41 9.06
C GLN A 179 -0.24 19.04 8.46
N SER A 180 1.00 18.56 8.61
CA SER A 180 1.44 17.22 8.17
C SER A 180 1.68 16.28 9.36
N GLY A 181 0.83 16.34 10.38
CA GLY A 181 0.87 15.46 11.54
C GLY A 181 1.60 16.00 12.78
N GLY A 182 2.47 17.00 12.67
CA GLY A 182 3.16 17.62 13.82
C GLY A 182 4.22 16.72 14.46
N ALA A 183 4.24 16.70 15.81
CA ALA A 183 5.22 15.93 16.56
C ALA A 183 5.08 14.42 16.37
N ARG A 184 6.21 13.70 16.55
CA ARG A 184 6.27 12.24 16.40
C ARG A 184 6.05 11.58 17.75
N LEU A 185 5.03 10.75 17.87
CA LEU A 185 4.65 10.06 19.09
C LEU A 185 5.28 8.68 19.21
N ALA A 186 5.28 7.93 18.10
CA ALA A 186 5.80 6.56 18.06
C ALA A 186 6.42 6.24 16.71
N CYS A 187 7.32 5.24 16.71
CA CYS A 187 8.07 4.79 15.55
C CYS A 187 8.16 3.28 15.50
N GLY A 188 8.26 2.71 14.29
CA GLY A 188 8.55 1.29 14.09
C GLY A 188 9.38 1.08 12.83
N VAL A 189 10.52 0.39 12.95
CA VAL A 189 11.35 0.00 11.80
C VAL A 189 10.63 -1.09 11.01
N ILE A 190 10.54 -0.94 9.68
CA ILE A 190 9.90 -1.91 8.81
C ILE A 190 10.89 -3.00 8.45
N GLU A 191 10.52 -4.25 8.75
CA GLU A 191 11.32 -5.44 8.50
C GLU A 191 10.57 -6.42 7.60
N GLN A 192 11.28 -7.02 6.67
CA GLN A 192 10.72 -8.09 5.83
C GLN A 192 10.46 -9.33 6.70
N SER A 193 9.32 -10.00 6.45
CA SER A 193 8.89 -11.17 7.22
C SER A 193 9.11 -12.46 6.45
#